data_fe487693918b657695e3b2eb00ca6285
#
_entry.id   fe487693918b657695e3b2eb00ca6285
#
_cell.length_a   1.000
_cell.length_b   1.000
_cell.length_c   1.000
_cell.angle_alpha   90.00
_cell.angle_beta   90.00
_cell.angle_gamma   90.00
#
_symmetry.space_group_name_H-M   'P 1'
#
loop_
_entity.id
_entity.type
_entity.pdbx_description
1 polymer ?
#
loop_
_entity_poly.entity_id
_entity_poly.type
_entity_poly.pdbx_seq_one_letter_code
_entity_poly.pdbx_strand_id
1 'polypeptide(L)'
;IEPLQRCTPPKPGFLEAVRAACTAHGVLLIFDEVVTGFRLAYGGAQEYYGVIPDLVAYGKALGGGYPIGVFGGRAEIMEQVAEHRFGNDGYVWMASTLGGNPVSAAAAEATLGVFREPGTYQRLHRLGTELRGAMAEALTSRGIAAQIIGDGPLAQVVFSAAPAFDYRS
;
A
#
# COMPACT_ATOMS: atom_id res chain seq x y z
N ILE A 1 10.31 -0.50 -0.21
CA ILE A 1 9.78 0.41 0.82
C ILE A 1 8.27 0.24 0.95
N GLU A 2 7.74 0.30 2.17
CA GLU A 2 6.31 0.47 2.46
C GLU A 2 6.02 1.98 2.59
N PRO A 3 5.21 2.59 1.70
CA PRO A 3 4.99 4.05 1.70
C PRO A 3 4.33 4.61 2.97
N LEU A 4 3.53 3.80 3.65
CA LEU A 4 2.83 4.15 4.90
C LEU A 4 2.98 3.00 5.91
N GLN A 5 4.21 2.75 6.32
CA GLN A 5 4.48 1.63 7.22
C GLN A 5 3.87 1.87 8.60
N ARG A 6 3.12 0.86 9.10
CA ARG A 6 2.47 0.91 10.42
C ARG A 6 1.70 2.21 10.66
N CYS A 7 1.06 2.71 9.61
CA CYS A 7 0.30 3.95 9.65
C CYS A 7 1.13 5.21 9.97
N THR A 8 2.46 5.14 9.91
CA THR A 8 3.34 6.32 10.05
C THR A 8 3.47 6.99 8.68
N PRO A 9 2.88 8.19 8.47
CA PRO A 9 3.00 8.89 7.19
C PRO A 9 4.45 9.25 6.87
N PRO A 10 4.86 9.19 5.60
CA PRO A 10 6.18 9.65 5.20
C PRO A 10 6.31 11.16 5.45
N LYS A 11 7.49 11.61 5.86
CA LYS A 11 7.77 13.05 5.95
C LYS A 11 7.65 13.68 4.55
N PRO A 12 7.19 14.93 4.44
CA PRO A 12 7.13 15.64 3.17
C PRO A 12 8.48 15.59 2.43
N GLY A 13 8.46 15.26 1.15
CA GLY A 13 9.66 15.14 0.31
C GLY A 13 10.46 13.84 0.47
N PHE A 14 10.10 12.95 1.41
CA PHE A 14 10.86 11.73 1.64
C PHE A 14 10.76 10.74 0.46
N LEU A 15 9.54 10.47 -0.02
CA LEU A 15 9.34 9.52 -1.11
C LEU A 15 9.93 10.04 -2.43
N GLU A 16 9.81 11.33 -2.69
CA GLU A 16 10.42 12.02 -3.83
C GLU A 16 11.96 11.93 -3.78
N ALA A 17 12.54 12.16 -2.60
CA ALA A 17 13.98 12.05 -2.41
C ALA A 17 14.48 10.60 -2.64
N VAL A 18 13.74 9.61 -2.14
CA VAL A 18 14.03 8.19 -2.40
C VAL A 18 13.95 7.88 -3.89
N ARG A 19 12.89 8.33 -4.59
CA ARG A 19 12.76 8.14 -6.05
C ARG A 19 13.94 8.78 -6.80
N ALA A 20 14.30 10.01 -6.44
CA ALA A 20 15.42 10.72 -7.06
C ALA A 20 16.75 9.99 -6.84
N ALA A 21 17.01 9.53 -5.62
CA ALA A 21 18.22 8.76 -5.29
C ALA A 21 18.28 7.44 -6.07
N CYS A 22 17.17 6.68 -6.13
CA CYS A 22 17.09 5.44 -6.90
C CYS A 22 17.39 5.70 -8.38
N THR A 23 16.84 6.76 -8.96
CA THR A 23 17.08 7.14 -10.35
C THR A 23 18.55 7.52 -10.59
N ALA A 24 19.14 8.33 -9.71
CA ALA A 24 20.52 8.79 -9.83
C ALA A 24 21.55 7.65 -9.75
N HIS A 25 21.22 6.60 -9.01
CA HIS A 25 22.13 5.46 -8.80
C HIS A 25 21.76 4.20 -9.60
N GLY A 26 20.77 4.26 -10.49
CA GLY A 26 20.31 3.11 -11.29
C GLY A 26 19.74 1.97 -10.44
N VAL A 27 19.16 2.28 -9.28
CA VAL A 27 18.54 1.31 -8.36
C VAL A 27 17.04 1.28 -8.57
N LEU A 28 16.46 0.08 -8.61
CA LEU A 28 15.02 -0.07 -8.73
C LEU A 28 14.33 0.32 -7.41
N LEU A 29 13.28 1.13 -7.50
CA LEU A 29 12.39 1.43 -6.40
C LEU A 29 11.20 0.49 -6.42
N ILE A 30 11.01 -0.26 -5.35
CA ILE A 30 9.86 -1.15 -5.18
C ILE A 30 8.98 -0.62 -4.05
N PHE A 31 7.69 -0.40 -4.34
CA PHE A 31 6.69 -0.13 -3.31
C PHE A 31 6.01 -1.43 -2.88
N ASP A 32 6.11 -1.75 -1.60
CA ASP A 32 5.25 -2.75 -0.97
C ASP A 32 3.92 -2.06 -0.60
N GLU A 33 2.95 -2.23 -1.47
CA GLU A 33 1.60 -1.70 -1.31
C GLU A 33 0.59 -2.77 -0.88
N VAL A 34 1.07 -3.83 -0.26
CA VAL A 34 0.17 -4.89 0.27
C VAL A 34 -0.81 -4.33 1.31
N VAL A 35 -0.44 -3.27 2.04
CA VAL A 35 -1.33 -2.56 2.96
C VAL A 35 -2.00 -1.35 2.31
N THR A 36 -1.26 -0.54 1.58
CA THR A 36 -1.71 0.77 1.07
C THR A 36 -2.47 0.67 -0.24
N GLY A 37 -2.18 -0.33 -1.04
CA GLY A 37 -2.81 -0.53 -2.35
C GLY A 37 -4.32 -0.65 -2.25
N PHE A 38 -5.01 0.10 -3.08
CA PHE A 38 -6.47 0.20 -3.14
C PHE A 38 -7.13 0.69 -1.84
N ARG A 39 -6.34 1.20 -0.87
CA ARG A 39 -6.88 1.83 0.36
C ARG A 39 -6.73 3.33 0.36
N LEU A 40 -5.57 3.86 0.03
CA LEU A 40 -5.35 5.31 0.01
C LEU A 40 -5.99 5.98 -1.20
N ALA A 41 -5.86 5.35 -2.36
CA ALA A 41 -6.45 5.73 -3.63
C ALA A 41 -6.66 4.46 -4.48
N TYR A 42 -7.31 4.58 -5.63
CA TYR A 42 -7.48 3.45 -6.56
C TYR A 42 -6.12 2.94 -7.07
N GLY A 43 -5.20 3.83 -7.38
CA GLY A 43 -3.82 3.50 -7.73
C GLY A 43 -2.88 3.30 -6.52
N GLY A 44 -3.42 3.26 -5.29
CA GLY A 44 -2.62 3.03 -4.09
C GLY A 44 -1.84 4.25 -3.60
N ALA A 45 -0.76 3.98 -2.86
CA ALA A 45 0.10 5.03 -2.32
C ALA A 45 0.87 5.79 -3.41
N GLN A 46 1.21 5.14 -4.51
CA GLN A 46 1.88 5.80 -5.65
C GLN A 46 1.01 6.92 -6.25
N GLU A 47 -0.30 6.72 -6.36
CA GLU A 47 -1.24 7.76 -6.77
C GLU A 47 -1.40 8.81 -5.66
N TYR A 48 -1.60 8.37 -4.42
CA TYR A 48 -1.89 9.24 -3.29
C TYR A 48 -0.75 10.20 -2.96
N TYR A 49 0.49 9.71 -2.98
CA TYR A 49 1.69 10.52 -2.73
C TYR A 49 2.35 11.08 -4.00
N GLY A 50 1.88 10.70 -5.18
CA GLY A 50 2.41 11.20 -6.45
C GLY A 50 3.81 10.70 -6.81
N VAL A 51 4.24 9.56 -6.27
CA VAL A 51 5.56 8.98 -6.52
C VAL A 51 5.43 7.60 -7.14
N ILE A 52 5.90 7.42 -8.36
CA ILE A 52 5.79 6.16 -9.10
C ILE A 52 7.04 5.28 -8.89
N PRO A 53 6.88 4.07 -8.36
CA PRO A 53 7.97 3.09 -8.24
C PRO A 53 8.26 2.40 -9.58
N ASP A 54 9.36 1.63 -9.64
CA ASP A 54 9.65 0.76 -10.78
C ASP A 54 8.85 -0.54 -10.72
N LEU A 55 8.63 -1.05 -9.50
CA LEU A 55 7.80 -2.23 -9.21
C LEU A 55 6.90 -1.96 -8.01
N VAL A 56 5.79 -2.67 -7.96
CA VAL A 56 4.82 -2.60 -6.87
C VAL A 56 4.28 -3.98 -6.54
N ALA A 57 4.05 -4.26 -5.25
CA ALA A 57 3.37 -5.45 -4.77
C ALA A 57 2.03 -5.09 -4.13
N TYR A 58 0.97 -5.85 -4.45
CA TYR A 58 -0.38 -5.67 -3.93
C TYR A 58 -0.90 -6.96 -3.29
N GLY A 59 -1.90 -6.82 -2.43
CA GLY A 59 -2.58 -7.94 -1.78
C GLY A 59 -3.77 -7.45 -0.94
N LYS A 60 -4.08 -8.17 0.12
CA LYS A 60 -5.08 -7.79 1.14
C LYS A 60 -6.40 -7.23 0.56
N ALA A 61 -6.58 -5.90 0.55
CA ALA A 61 -7.81 -5.26 0.10
C ALA A 61 -8.23 -5.67 -1.30
N LEU A 62 -7.27 -5.84 -2.20
CA LEU A 62 -7.51 -6.29 -3.58
C LEU A 62 -8.29 -7.59 -3.64
N GLY A 63 -8.03 -8.53 -2.73
CA GLY A 63 -8.63 -9.85 -2.76
C GLY A 63 -10.08 -9.92 -2.28
N GLY A 64 -10.65 -8.83 -1.71
CA GLY A 64 -12.03 -8.85 -1.21
C GLY A 64 -12.30 -9.92 -0.14
N GLY A 65 -11.27 -10.31 0.62
CA GLY A 65 -11.30 -11.37 1.62
C GLY A 65 -10.70 -12.70 1.17
N TYR A 66 -10.42 -12.87 -0.12
CA TYR A 66 -9.75 -14.04 -0.66
C TYR A 66 -8.23 -13.86 -0.74
N PRO A 67 -7.44 -14.95 -0.64
CA PRO A 67 -5.98 -14.88 -0.74
C PRO A 67 -5.54 -14.48 -2.15
N ILE A 68 -4.83 -13.37 -2.25
CA ILE A 68 -4.26 -12.88 -3.50
C ILE A 68 -2.94 -12.17 -3.23
N GLY A 69 -1.98 -12.36 -4.10
CA GLY A 69 -0.77 -11.56 -4.21
C GLY A 69 -0.57 -11.20 -5.67
N VAL A 70 -0.29 -9.93 -5.93
CA VAL A 70 -0.06 -9.40 -7.28
C VAL A 70 1.16 -8.51 -7.23
N PHE A 71 1.98 -8.55 -8.26
CA PHE A 71 3.03 -7.57 -8.47
C PHE A 71 3.00 -7.09 -9.91
N GLY A 72 3.53 -5.93 -10.14
CA GLY A 72 3.60 -5.32 -11.45
C GLY A 72 4.58 -4.17 -11.46
N GLY A 73 4.73 -3.52 -12.61
CA GLY A 73 5.62 -2.39 -12.75
C GLY A 73 6.00 -2.11 -14.20
N ARG A 74 7.20 -1.57 -14.39
CA ARG A 74 7.72 -1.20 -15.71
C ARG A 74 7.77 -2.41 -16.64
N ALA A 75 7.29 -2.23 -17.88
CA ALA A 75 7.15 -3.30 -18.85
C ALA A 75 8.45 -4.06 -19.10
N GLU A 76 9.58 -3.34 -19.22
CA GLU A 76 10.88 -3.94 -19.47
C GLU A 76 11.40 -4.81 -18.31
N ILE A 77 10.93 -4.57 -17.09
CA ILE A 77 11.23 -5.43 -15.93
C ILE A 77 10.28 -6.62 -15.92
N MET A 78 8.99 -6.38 -16.11
CA MET A 78 7.96 -7.42 -16.12
C MET A 78 8.14 -8.41 -17.26
N GLU A 79 8.78 -7.99 -18.35
CA GLU A 79 9.15 -8.87 -19.46
C GLU A 79 10.00 -10.08 -19.01
N GLN A 80 10.78 -9.94 -17.92
CA GLN A 80 11.60 -11.04 -17.40
C GLN A 80 10.80 -12.22 -16.84
N VAL A 81 9.53 -12.02 -16.53
CA VAL A 81 8.62 -13.07 -16.03
C VAL A 81 7.63 -13.53 -17.11
N ALA A 82 7.73 -13.02 -18.32
CA ALA A 82 6.82 -13.36 -19.41
C ALA A 82 7.04 -14.81 -19.86
N GLU A 83 5.96 -15.57 -20.04
CA GLU A 83 6.00 -17.00 -20.32
C GLU A 83 6.80 -17.34 -21.59
N HIS A 84 6.73 -16.50 -22.62
CA HIS A 84 7.48 -16.70 -23.88
C HIS A 84 9.01 -16.61 -23.72
N ARG A 85 9.50 -16.09 -22.57
CA ARG A 85 10.92 -16.04 -22.24
C ARG A 85 11.43 -17.27 -21.51
N PHE A 86 10.58 -18.24 -21.25
CA PHE A 86 10.97 -19.47 -20.56
C PHE A 86 12.18 -20.14 -21.26
N GLY A 87 13.21 -20.44 -20.48
CA GLY A 87 14.47 -21.02 -20.98
C GLY A 87 15.47 -20.03 -21.55
N ASN A 88 15.20 -18.74 -21.63
CA ASN A 88 16.14 -17.71 -22.04
C ASN A 88 16.92 -17.16 -20.84
N ASP A 89 18.10 -16.60 -21.12
CA ASP A 89 18.88 -15.88 -20.10
C ASP A 89 18.10 -14.72 -19.51
N GLY A 90 18.18 -14.57 -18.19
CA GLY A 90 17.49 -13.53 -17.45
C GLY A 90 16.01 -13.77 -17.20
N TYR A 91 15.45 -14.93 -17.62
CA TYR A 91 14.08 -15.31 -17.26
C TYR A 91 13.97 -15.57 -15.76
N VAL A 92 12.95 -14.96 -15.13
CA VAL A 92 12.60 -15.18 -13.74
C VAL A 92 11.39 -16.08 -13.66
N TRP A 93 11.60 -17.31 -13.23
CA TRP A 93 10.52 -18.27 -13.08
C TRP A 93 9.63 -17.92 -11.88
N MET A 94 8.34 -17.92 -12.15
CA MET A 94 7.32 -17.71 -11.13
C MET A 94 6.46 -18.96 -10.97
N ALA A 95 6.34 -19.43 -9.73
CA ALA A 95 5.43 -20.50 -9.39
C ALA A 95 4.69 -20.18 -8.10
N SER A 96 3.41 -20.53 -8.06
CA SER A 96 2.58 -20.43 -6.88
C SER A 96 1.49 -21.49 -6.96
N THR A 97 1.33 -22.27 -5.90
CA THR A 97 0.27 -23.30 -5.83
C THR A 97 -1.13 -22.70 -5.99
N LEU A 98 -1.36 -21.49 -5.46
CA LEU A 98 -2.64 -20.80 -5.52
C LEU A 98 -2.64 -19.60 -6.49
N GLY A 99 -1.52 -19.35 -7.17
CA GLY A 99 -1.39 -18.27 -8.14
C GLY A 99 -2.36 -18.43 -9.29
N GLY A 100 -3.06 -17.34 -9.63
CA GLY A 100 -4.02 -17.33 -10.74
C GLY A 100 -5.30 -18.13 -10.48
N ASN A 101 -5.60 -18.52 -9.23
CA ASN A 101 -6.85 -19.26 -8.99
C ASN A 101 -8.08 -18.39 -9.34
N PRO A 102 -9.08 -18.96 -10.04
CA PRO A 102 -10.18 -18.18 -10.58
C PRO A 102 -11.10 -17.57 -9.53
N VAL A 103 -11.18 -18.14 -8.33
CA VAL A 103 -12.03 -17.62 -7.25
C VAL A 103 -11.47 -16.32 -6.73
N SER A 104 -10.16 -16.27 -6.42
CA SER A 104 -9.50 -15.03 -5.98
C SER A 104 -9.48 -13.98 -7.10
N ALA A 105 -9.33 -14.39 -8.36
CA ALA A 105 -9.37 -13.46 -9.49
C ALA A 105 -10.76 -12.81 -9.63
N ALA A 106 -11.83 -13.60 -9.57
CA ALA A 106 -13.20 -13.09 -9.61
C ALA A 106 -13.54 -12.18 -8.43
N ALA A 107 -13.07 -12.52 -7.21
CA ALA A 107 -13.23 -11.69 -6.04
C ALA A 107 -12.49 -10.36 -6.19
N ALA A 108 -11.27 -10.38 -6.73
CA ALA A 108 -10.50 -9.17 -7.00
C ALA A 108 -11.18 -8.28 -8.05
N GLU A 109 -11.70 -8.86 -9.13
CA GLU A 109 -12.44 -8.13 -10.15
C GLU A 109 -13.68 -7.43 -9.58
N ALA A 110 -14.48 -8.14 -8.78
CA ALA A 110 -15.65 -7.58 -8.11
C ALA A 110 -15.26 -6.45 -7.15
N THR A 111 -14.18 -6.63 -6.38
CA THR A 111 -13.65 -5.64 -5.44
C THR A 111 -13.18 -4.38 -6.16
N LEU A 112 -12.46 -4.53 -7.27
CA LEU A 112 -12.02 -3.42 -8.11
C LEU A 112 -13.22 -2.65 -8.70
N GLY A 113 -14.31 -3.35 -9.04
CA GLY A 113 -15.57 -2.72 -9.44
C GLY A 113 -16.09 -1.74 -8.40
N VAL A 114 -16.17 -2.17 -7.13
CA VAL A 114 -16.60 -1.32 -6.00
C VAL A 114 -15.62 -0.15 -5.77
N PHE A 115 -14.33 -0.40 -5.86
CA PHE A 115 -13.32 0.67 -5.69
C PHE A 115 -13.38 1.75 -6.76
N ARG A 116 -13.88 1.42 -7.96
CA ARG A 116 -14.08 2.40 -9.05
C ARG A 116 -15.32 3.26 -8.88
N GLU A 117 -16.24 2.90 -8.01
CA GLU A 117 -17.46 3.68 -7.81
C GLU A 117 -17.14 5.11 -7.35
N PRO A 118 -17.77 6.13 -7.95
CA PRO A 118 -17.58 7.52 -7.54
C PRO A 118 -17.87 7.73 -6.06
N GLY A 119 -17.00 8.46 -5.37
CA GLY A 119 -17.18 8.76 -3.95
C GLY A 119 -16.61 7.71 -2.98
N THR A 120 -16.15 6.54 -3.46
CA THR A 120 -15.62 5.49 -2.58
C THR A 120 -14.45 5.99 -1.74
N TYR A 121 -13.45 6.60 -2.33
CA TYR A 121 -12.27 7.08 -1.58
C TYR A 121 -12.59 8.29 -0.70
N GLN A 122 -13.43 9.20 -1.14
CA GLN A 122 -13.90 10.32 -0.31
C GLN A 122 -14.60 9.80 0.95
N ARG A 123 -15.45 8.77 0.81
CA ARG A 123 -16.10 8.11 1.95
C ARG A 123 -15.10 7.43 2.87
N LEU A 124 -14.15 6.67 2.32
CA LEU A 124 -13.14 5.95 3.10
C LEU A 124 -12.26 6.92 3.91
N HIS A 125 -11.81 8.00 3.30
CA HIS A 125 -10.99 9.02 3.98
C HIS A 125 -11.77 9.73 5.09
N ARG A 126 -13.04 10.08 4.83
CA ARG A 126 -13.91 10.66 5.86
C ARG A 126 -14.07 9.72 7.05
N LEU A 127 -14.44 8.46 6.81
CA LEU A 127 -14.59 7.45 7.87
C LEU A 127 -13.29 7.24 8.65
N GLY A 128 -12.15 7.21 7.98
CA GLY A 128 -10.84 7.12 8.63
C GLY A 128 -10.57 8.31 9.55
N THR A 129 -10.91 9.52 9.12
CA THR A 129 -10.75 10.75 9.92
C THR A 129 -11.69 10.74 11.13
N GLU A 130 -12.96 10.39 10.93
CA GLU A 130 -13.95 10.26 11.99
C GLU A 130 -13.51 9.20 13.03
N LEU A 131 -13.04 8.04 12.56
CA LEU A 131 -12.55 6.97 13.44
C LEU A 131 -11.35 7.44 14.28
N ARG A 132 -10.33 8.03 13.65
CA ARG A 132 -9.15 8.53 14.38
C ARG A 132 -9.53 9.59 15.41
N GLY A 133 -10.45 10.51 15.07
CA GLY A 133 -10.97 11.52 16.00
C GLY A 133 -11.67 10.90 17.21
N ALA A 134 -12.60 9.97 16.96
CA ALA A 134 -13.35 9.30 18.03
C ALA A 134 -12.44 8.47 18.96
N MET A 135 -11.44 7.78 18.39
CA MET A 135 -10.45 7.03 19.17
C MET A 135 -9.60 7.97 20.05
N ALA A 136 -9.13 9.09 19.50
CA ALA A 136 -8.35 10.07 20.24
C ALA A 136 -9.14 10.66 21.39
N GLU A 137 -10.40 11.05 21.16
CA GLU A 137 -11.30 11.56 22.20
C GLU A 137 -11.57 10.51 23.29
N ALA A 138 -11.84 9.27 22.90
CA ALA A 138 -12.11 8.19 23.85
C ALA A 138 -10.91 7.88 24.76
N LEU A 139 -9.69 8.00 24.26
CA LEU A 139 -8.48 7.78 25.04
C LEU A 139 -8.17 9.01 25.93
N THR A 140 -8.27 10.19 25.37
CA THR A 140 -8.00 11.45 26.11
C THR A 140 -8.98 11.64 27.27
N SER A 141 -10.29 11.37 27.07
CA SER A 141 -11.31 11.46 28.11
C SER A 141 -11.11 10.52 29.29
N ARG A 142 -10.29 9.48 29.10
CA ARG A 142 -9.93 8.50 30.15
C ARG A 142 -8.52 8.73 30.72
N GLY A 143 -7.85 9.79 30.32
CA GLY A 143 -6.48 10.10 30.76
C GLY A 143 -5.43 9.09 30.26
N ILE A 144 -5.73 8.35 29.19
CA ILE A 144 -4.81 7.38 28.62
C ILE A 144 -3.83 8.09 27.69
N ALA A 145 -2.54 8.00 28.01
CA ALA A 145 -1.49 8.54 27.18
C ALA A 145 -1.32 7.68 25.92
N ALA A 146 -1.87 8.15 24.82
CA ALA A 146 -1.80 7.48 23.53
C ALA A 146 -1.90 8.47 22.38
N GLN A 147 -1.42 8.05 21.22
CA GLN A 147 -1.52 8.78 19.96
C GLN A 147 -2.30 7.92 18.95
N ILE A 148 -3.07 8.57 18.10
CA ILE A 148 -3.71 7.94 16.96
C ILE A 148 -2.99 8.43 15.71
N ILE A 149 -2.19 7.56 15.12
CA ILE A 149 -1.46 7.84 13.88
C ILE A 149 -2.16 7.18 12.69
N GLY A 150 -1.94 7.70 11.50
CA GLY A 150 -2.50 7.15 10.26
C GLY A 150 -2.81 8.19 9.22
N ASP A 151 -3.15 7.71 8.04
CA ASP A 151 -3.54 8.53 6.90
C ASP A 151 -4.65 7.84 6.11
N GLY A 152 -5.47 8.63 5.40
CA GLY A 152 -6.63 8.10 4.70
C GLY A 152 -7.53 7.25 5.61
N PRO A 153 -7.90 6.02 5.21
CA PRO A 153 -8.70 5.11 6.03
C PRO A 153 -7.91 4.32 7.08
N LEU A 154 -6.58 4.52 7.15
CA LEU A 154 -5.71 3.75 8.03
C LEU A 154 -5.56 4.43 9.39
N ALA A 155 -5.52 3.62 10.44
CA ALA A 155 -5.36 4.10 11.83
C ALA A 155 -4.59 3.09 12.66
N GLN A 156 -3.74 3.58 13.55
CA GLN A 156 -3.06 2.80 14.59
C GLN A 156 -3.04 3.57 15.90
N VAL A 157 -3.28 2.86 17.00
CA VAL A 157 -3.10 3.40 18.35
C VAL A 157 -1.66 3.11 18.79
N VAL A 158 -0.98 4.13 19.27
CA VAL A 158 0.35 4.02 19.90
C VAL A 158 0.23 4.50 21.34
N PHE A 159 0.41 3.59 22.30
CA PHE A 159 0.35 3.90 23.73
C PHE A 159 1.67 4.52 24.18
N SER A 160 1.84 5.82 23.89
CA SER A 160 3.01 6.60 24.24
C SER A 160 2.62 8.07 24.40
N ALA A 161 3.21 8.76 25.38
CA ALA A 161 3.14 10.20 25.51
C ALA A 161 4.16 10.92 24.60
N ALA A 162 5.24 10.22 24.23
CA ALA A 162 6.25 10.77 23.30
C ALA A 162 5.76 10.59 21.85
N PRO A 163 5.99 11.57 20.96
CA PRO A 163 5.60 11.47 19.56
C PRO A 163 6.19 10.23 18.88
N ALA A 164 5.34 9.44 18.24
CA ALA A 164 5.72 8.30 17.42
C ALA A 164 5.77 8.73 15.94
N PHE A 165 6.95 8.83 15.37
CA PHE A 165 7.16 9.30 14.00
C PHE A 165 8.22 8.51 13.20
N ASP A 166 8.84 7.51 13.82
CA ASP A 166 9.78 6.62 13.18
C ASP A 166 9.82 5.24 13.89
N TYR A 167 10.67 4.35 13.40
CA TYR A 167 10.82 2.99 13.94
C TYR A 167 11.38 2.94 15.37
N ARG A 168 12.05 3.98 15.84
CA ARG A 168 12.76 4.03 17.12
C ARG A 168 11.98 4.76 18.21
N SER A 169 10.90 5.45 17.85
CA SER A 169 10.06 6.24 18.76
C SER A 169 8.97 5.44 19.48
#